data_12336b5f47c7fab98e20d1c938809e7a
#
_entry.id   12336b5f47c7fab98e20d1c938809e7a
#
_cell.length_a   1.000
_cell.length_b   1.000
_cell.length_c   1.000
_cell.angle_alpha   90.00
_cell.angle_beta   90.00
_cell.angle_gamma   90.00
#
_symmetry.space_group_name_H-M   'P 1'
#
loop_
_entity.id
_entity.type
_entity.pdbx_description
1 polymer ?
#
loop_
_entity_poly.entity_id
_entity_poly.type
_entity_poly.pdbx_seq_one_letter_code
_entity_poly.pdbx_strand_id
1 'polypeptide(L)'
;MAVNETIRSGDVGNQRWLRLIPVAMIVYVISFMDRTNISYAFSGIGHEFHVNKAAQGAAGGIFFVGYIMLQIPGGWLAERWSARKFVAIMIVFWGLAALACGFAHSFTELVIARFFLGVAEGGIWPAILVLLSHWFPVQERARAYAFWMANLAISSIITQPLSGWIMSVSDWRTLFFVEGALPFLIALPLWLIFIKDRPRDAAWCSPAERDYIEHSIAQDRANEPAPGPFRDIFTNSTIWRLVAVYFLIQVGFYGLNMWLPTLLKTLTKEGFATVGLIAALPYLTAIVLLFVNGWAADKTRHYALHVCLAVVIGAISLVISVYVASVSVVLSVVFICLAIGGALAYDGPFWAAASRVLPVAMAGGAMGLINALGNLGGYFGPFLGGYLQDRTGSFFATAIL
;
A
#
# COMPACT_ATOMS: atom_id res chain seq x y z
N MET A 1 -19.01 -19.61 -42.73
CA MET A 1 -17.67 -20.06 -42.29
C MET A 1 -16.91 -18.79 -41.91
N ALA A 2 -16.95 -18.37 -40.67
CA ALA A 2 -16.13 -17.29 -40.18
C ALA A 2 -14.86 -17.92 -39.57
N VAL A 3 -13.73 -17.56 -40.12
CA VAL A 3 -12.43 -17.97 -39.63
C VAL A 3 -12.24 -17.37 -38.24
N ASN A 4 -12.30 -18.21 -37.22
CA ASN A 4 -12.03 -17.83 -35.85
C ASN A 4 -10.48 -17.75 -35.72
N GLU A 5 -9.88 -16.69 -36.30
CA GLU A 5 -8.49 -16.35 -35.99
C GLU A 5 -8.46 -15.88 -34.55
N THR A 6 -8.08 -16.76 -33.66
CA THR A 6 -7.75 -16.43 -32.28
C THR A 6 -6.54 -15.48 -32.32
N ILE A 7 -6.82 -14.16 -32.27
CA ILE A 7 -5.80 -13.14 -32.15
C ILE A 7 -4.97 -13.47 -30.89
N ARG A 8 -3.71 -13.86 -31.07
CA ARG A 8 -2.82 -14.18 -29.94
C ARG A 8 -2.32 -12.87 -29.33
N SER A 9 -2.17 -12.84 -28.02
CA SER A 9 -1.66 -11.66 -27.29
C SER A 9 -0.31 -11.12 -27.80
N GLY A 10 0.46 -11.95 -28.52
CA GLY A 10 1.74 -11.55 -29.13
C GLY A 10 1.61 -10.67 -30.37
N ASP A 11 0.46 -10.72 -31.07
CA ASP A 11 0.20 -9.98 -32.30
C ASP A 11 -0.51 -8.62 -32.05
N VAL A 12 -0.85 -8.37 -30.76
CA VAL A 12 -1.60 -7.18 -30.34
C VAL A 12 -0.67 -6.17 -29.71
N GLY A 13 -0.86 -4.88 -30.01
CA GLY A 13 -0.07 -3.80 -29.43
C GLY A 13 -0.06 -3.80 -27.90
N ASN A 14 1.05 -3.31 -27.32
CA ASN A 14 1.27 -3.29 -25.87
C ASN A 14 1.06 -1.90 -25.26
N GLN A 15 0.27 -1.03 -25.91
CA GLN A 15 0.10 0.36 -25.46
C GLN A 15 -0.56 0.46 -24.09
N ARG A 16 -1.49 -0.45 -23.75
CA ARG A 16 -2.10 -0.52 -22.41
C ARG A 16 -1.08 -0.75 -21.30
N TRP A 17 -0.08 -1.62 -21.54
CA TRP A 17 0.97 -1.91 -20.57
C TRP A 17 1.86 -0.71 -20.30
N LEU A 18 2.21 0.02 -21.36
CA LEU A 18 3.14 1.14 -21.28
C LEU A 18 2.49 2.44 -20.78
N ARG A 19 1.17 2.58 -20.92
CA ARG A 19 0.46 3.81 -20.56
C ARG A 19 -0.33 3.71 -19.27
N LEU A 20 -0.97 2.59 -19.00
CA LEU A 20 -1.80 2.45 -17.80
C LEU A 20 -0.99 2.05 -16.57
N ILE A 21 -0.15 1.01 -16.67
CA ILE A 21 0.58 0.49 -15.51
C ILE A 21 1.54 1.54 -14.92
N PRO A 22 2.41 2.22 -15.70
CA PRO A 22 3.32 3.21 -15.12
C PRO A 22 2.57 4.39 -14.49
N VAL A 23 1.49 4.88 -15.11
CA VAL A 23 0.71 5.99 -14.57
C VAL A 23 -0.01 5.58 -13.29
N ALA A 24 -0.69 4.42 -13.27
CA ALA A 24 -1.32 3.91 -12.07
C ALA A 24 -0.29 3.66 -10.95
N MET A 25 0.92 3.21 -11.30
CA MET A 25 2.02 3.03 -10.36
C MET A 25 2.48 4.37 -9.79
N ILE A 26 2.75 5.39 -10.62
CA ILE A 26 3.18 6.72 -10.16
C ILE A 26 2.14 7.34 -9.23
N VAL A 27 0.87 7.29 -9.60
CA VAL A 27 -0.23 7.79 -8.75
C VAL A 27 -0.22 7.11 -7.39
N TYR A 28 -0.05 5.79 -7.36
CA TYR A 28 -0.05 5.05 -6.09
C TYR A 28 1.26 5.23 -5.30
N VAL A 29 2.40 5.44 -5.98
CA VAL A 29 3.67 5.80 -5.31
C VAL A 29 3.52 7.12 -4.56
N ILE A 30 2.91 8.13 -5.17
CA ILE A 30 2.68 9.43 -4.52
C ILE A 30 1.68 9.28 -3.36
N SER A 31 0.60 8.51 -3.53
CA SER A 31 -0.36 8.22 -2.46
C SER A 31 0.32 7.53 -1.26
N PHE A 32 1.14 6.51 -1.51
CA PHE A 32 1.84 5.82 -0.43
C PHE A 32 2.89 6.70 0.27
N MET A 33 3.49 7.65 -0.45
CA MET A 33 4.38 8.68 0.09
C MET A 33 3.65 9.53 1.14
N ASP A 34 2.51 10.12 0.78
CA ASP A 34 1.68 10.93 1.68
C ASP A 34 1.15 10.15 2.89
N ARG A 35 0.99 8.84 2.75
CA ARG A 35 0.61 7.94 3.85
C ARG A 35 1.70 7.81 4.91
N THR A 36 2.96 7.73 4.49
CA THR A 36 4.09 7.34 5.34
C THR A 36 5.00 8.49 5.76
N ASN A 37 4.96 9.63 5.08
CA ASN A 37 5.81 10.80 5.32
C ASN A 37 5.73 11.34 6.76
N ILE A 38 4.57 11.24 7.42
CA ILE A 38 4.37 11.66 8.80
C ILE A 38 5.37 11.01 9.77
N SER A 39 5.91 9.84 9.44
CA SER A 39 6.91 9.15 10.24
C SER A 39 8.20 9.98 10.45
N TYR A 40 8.57 10.77 9.45
CA TYR A 40 9.67 11.75 9.55
C TYR A 40 9.29 13.00 10.31
N ALA A 41 8.02 13.35 10.31
CA ALA A 41 7.49 14.53 10.99
C ALA A 41 7.26 14.32 12.50
N PHE A 42 7.22 13.08 13.00
CA PHE A 42 6.87 12.77 14.40
C PHE A 42 7.65 13.59 15.42
N SER A 43 8.98 13.73 15.27
CA SER A 43 9.78 14.50 16.24
C SER A 43 9.44 15.99 16.23
N GLY A 44 9.19 16.58 15.03
CA GLY A 44 8.80 17.98 14.90
C GLY A 44 7.40 18.24 15.45
N ILE A 45 6.44 17.38 15.12
CA ILE A 45 5.06 17.42 15.63
C ILE A 45 5.03 17.28 17.15
N GLY A 46 5.80 16.33 17.70
CA GLY A 46 5.87 16.11 19.14
C GLY A 46 6.43 17.29 19.89
N HIS A 47 7.46 17.94 19.35
CA HIS A 47 8.07 19.13 19.93
C HIS A 47 7.13 20.35 19.84
N GLU A 48 6.51 20.59 18.71
CA GLU A 48 5.73 21.80 18.50
C GLU A 48 4.38 21.76 19.22
N PHE A 49 3.67 20.61 19.17
CA PHE A 49 2.36 20.47 19.81
C PHE A 49 2.42 19.87 21.21
N HIS A 50 3.61 19.63 21.74
CA HIS A 50 3.84 19.06 23.08
C HIS A 50 3.08 17.75 23.32
N VAL A 51 3.03 16.87 22.29
CA VAL A 51 2.33 15.59 22.35
C VAL A 51 3.30 14.42 22.51
N ASN A 52 2.84 13.40 23.25
CA ASN A 52 3.61 12.18 23.48
C ASN A 52 3.65 11.26 22.24
N LYS A 53 4.45 10.19 22.30
CA LYS A 53 4.62 9.26 21.17
C LYS A 53 3.35 8.48 20.84
N ALA A 54 2.53 8.17 21.83
CA ALA A 54 1.23 7.53 21.61
C ALA A 54 0.32 8.42 20.73
N ALA A 55 0.25 9.73 21.02
CA ALA A 55 -0.48 10.69 20.22
C ALA A 55 0.10 10.83 18.80
N GLN A 56 1.44 10.89 18.65
CA GLN A 56 2.11 10.91 17.35
C GLN A 56 1.76 9.67 16.53
N GLY A 57 1.82 8.49 17.15
CA GLY A 57 1.40 7.22 16.51
C GLY A 57 -0.07 7.21 16.13
N ALA A 58 -0.95 7.77 16.98
CA ALA A 58 -2.38 7.93 16.66
C ALA A 58 -2.61 8.87 15.48
N ALA A 59 -1.86 9.99 15.37
CA ALA A 59 -1.94 10.88 14.22
C ALA A 59 -1.48 10.22 12.91
N GLY A 60 -0.48 9.34 12.95
CA GLY A 60 -0.10 8.50 11.82
C GLY A 60 -1.19 7.49 11.47
N GLY A 61 -1.74 6.83 12.49
CA GLY A 61 -2.71 5.74 12.34
C GLY A 61 -4.12 6.19 11.97
N ILE A 62 -4.57 7.39 12.37
CA ILE A 62 -5.94 7.87 12.08
C ILE A 62 -6.28 7.90 10.59
N PHE A 63 -5.27 8.00 9.75
CA PHE A 63 -5.36 7.82 8.31
C PHE A 63 -6.11 6.53 7.94
N PHE A 64 -5.77 5.41 8.58
CA PHE A 64 -6.36 4.11 8.26
C PHE A 64 -7.82 4.01 8.66
N VAL A 65 -8.25 4.74 9.68
CA VAL A 65 -9.67 4.85 10.05
C VAL A 65 -10.45 5.58 8.95
N GLY A 66 -9.90 6.65 8.39
CA GLY A 66 -10.48 7.32 7.22
C GLY A 66 -10.45 6.42 5.97
N TYR A 67 -9.33 5.73 5.76
CA TYR A 67 -9.04 4.91 4.57
C TYR A 67 -10.08 3.80 4.34
N ILE A 68 -10.55 3.15 5.39
CA ILE A 68 -11.55 2.07 5.23
C ILE A 68 -12.92 2.58 4.77
N MET A 69 -13.25 3.84 4.98
CA MET A 69 -14.58 4.39 4.67
C MET A 69 -14.91 4.34 3.18
N LEU A 70 -13.93 4.56 2.32
CA LEU A 70 -14.11 4.54 0.85
C LEU A 70 -13.60 3.26 0.18
N GLN A 71 -13.11 2.26 0.90
CA GLN A 71 -12.65 1.01 0.30
C GLN A 71 -13.77 0.31 -0.52
N ILE A 72 -14.91 0.08 0.07
CA ILE A 72 -16.05 -0.56 -0.60
C ILE A 72 -16.80 0.43 -1.48
N PRO A 73 -17.22 1.63 -1.00
CA PRO A 73 -17.93 2.60 -1.84
C PRO A 73 -17.11 3.06 -3.05
N GLY A 74 -15.79 3.21 -2.90
CA GLY A 74 -14.89 3.64 -3.99
C GLY A 74 -14.84 2.64 -5.15
N GLY A 75 -14.72 1.35 -4.85
CA GLY A 75 -14.79 0.31 -5.87
C GLY A 75 -16.14 0.27 -6.59
N TRP A 76 -17.23 0.40 -5.84
CA TRP A 76 -18.59 0.44 -6.40
C TRP A 76 -18.81 1.67 -7.31
N LEU A 77 -18.34 2.85 -6.88
CA LEU A 77 -18.41 4.08 -7.69
C LEU A 77 -17.55 3.97 -8.94
N ALA A 78 -16.35 3.43 -8.83
CA ALA A 78 -15.46 3.22 -9.97
C ALA A 78 -16.08 2.31 -11.04
N GLU A 79 -16.75 1.22 -10.62
CA GLU A 79 -17.40 0.29 -11.54
C GLU A 79 -18.68 0.88 -12.18
N ARG A 80 -19.53 1.55 -11.39
CA ARG A 80 -20.83 2.03 -11.87
C ARG A 80 -20.81 3.39 -12.55
N TRP A 81 -19.86 4.24 -12.19
CA TRP A 81 -19.78 5.57 -12.75
C TRP A 81 -18.54 5.71 -13.66
N SER A 82 -17.35 5.84 -13.09
CA SER A 82 -16.11 5.99 -13.84
C SER A 82 -14.92 5.92 -12.87
N ALA A 83 -14.03 4.94 -13.06
CA ALA A 83 -12.80 4.84 -12.30
C ALA A 83 -11.90 6.06 -12.54
N ARG A 84 -11.82 6.54 -13.79
CA ARG A 84 -11.03 7.72 -14.17
C ARG A 84 -11.49 8.97 -13.44
N LYS A 85 -12.79 9.28 -13.47
CA LYS A 85 -13.34 10.49 -12.84
C LYS A 85 -13.26 10.42 -11.32
N PHE A 86 -13.62 9.26 -10.76
CA PHE A 86 -13.56 9.03 -9.32
C PHE A 86 -12.15 9.25 -8.78
N VAL A 87 -11.13 8.59 -9.36
CA VAL A 87 -9.74 8.74 -8.92
C VAL A 87 -9.24 10.17 -9.13
N ALA A 88 -9.58 10.83 -10.25
CA ALA A 88 -9.20 12.24 -10.46
C ALA A 88 -9.73 13.16 -9.36
N ILE A 89 -11.00 12.97 -8.94
CA ILE A 89 -11.60 13.72 -7.84
C ILE A 89 -10.89 13.39 -6.53
N MET A 90 -10.61 12.12 -6.26
CA MET A 90 -9.89 11.70 -5.05
C MET A 90 -8.47 12.26 -5.01
N ILE A 91 -7.75 12.35 -6.14
CA ILE A 91 -6.43 13.00 -6.21
C ILE A 91 -6.49 14.46 -5.75
N VAL A 92 -7.53 15.20 -6.16
CA VAL A 92 -7.71 16.58 -5.71
C VAL A 92 -7.97 16.66 -4.22
N PHE A 93 -8.91 15.86 -3.69
CA PHE A 93 -9.22 15.87 -2.26
C PHE A 93 -8.04 15.39 -1.40
N TRP A 94 -7.34 14.35 -1.83
CA TRP A 94 -6.14 13.87 -1.14
C TRP A 94 -5.04 14.93 -1.12
N GLY A 95 -4.73 15.57 -2.28
CA GLY A 95 -3.72 16.62 -2.33
C GLY A 95 -4.06 17.81 -1.42
N LEU A 96 -5.34 18.24 -1.40
CA LEU A 96 -5.79 19.29 -0.48
C LEU A 96 -5.63 18.88 0.99
N ALA A 97 -5.96 17.63 1.35
CA ALA A 97 -5.81 17.12 2.71
C ALA A 97 -4.33 16.99 3.12
N ALA A 98 -3.47 16.55 2.18
CA ALA A 98 -2.02 16.49 2.41
C ALA A 98 -1.44 17.89 2.68
N LEU A 99 -1.78 18.88 1.85
CA LEU A 99 -1.39 20.28 2.09
C LEU A 99 -1.95 20.82 3.42
N ALA A 100 -3.19 20.47 3.77
CA ALA A 100 -3.81 20.88 5.03
C ALA A 100 -3.03 20.35 6.24
N CYS A 101 -2.37 19.20 6.16
CA CYS A 101 -1.47 18.73 7.22
C CYS A 101 -0.32 19.72 7.48
N GLY A 102 0.25 20.33 6.43
CA GLY A 102 1.30 21.35 6.56
C GLY A 102 0.80 22.68 7.14
N PHE A 103 -0.47 23.02 6.91
CA PHE A 103 -1.11 24.22 7.44
C PHE A 103 -1.66 24.07 8.87
N ALA A 104 -1.60 22.87 9.47
CA ALA A 104 -2.16 22.64 10.79
C ALA A 104 -1.47 23.51 11.87
N HIS A 105 -2.26 24.27 12.63
CA HIS A 105 -1.81 25.10 13.76
C HIS A 105 -2.05 24.43 15.11
N SER A 106 -2.75 23.31 15.12
CA SER A 106 -2.99 22.49 16.31
C SER A 106 -2.88 21.01 15.99
N PHE A 107 -2.59 20.20 17.02
CA PHE A 107 -2.58 18.74 16.87
C PHE A 107 -3.93 18.19 16.39
N THR A 108 -5.04 18.78 16.85
CA THR A 108 -6.40 18.37 16.43
C THR A 108 -6.63 18.63 14.94
N GLU A 109 -6.20 19.78 14.41
CA GLU A 109 -6.28 20.06 12.97
C GLU A 109 -5.47 19.08 12.15
N LEU A 110 -4.26 18.74 12.59
CA LEU A 110 -3.43 17.74 11.94
C LEU A 110 -4.12 16.36 11.90
N VAL A 111 -4.71 15.93 13.02
CA VAL A 111 -5.44 14.64 13.11
C VAL A 111 -6.64 14.64 12.19
N ILE A 112 -7.40 15.73 12.11
CA ILE A 112 -8.55 15.89 11.20
C ILE A 112 -8.08 15.84 9.73
N ALA A 113 -7.03 16.57 9.38
CA ALA A 113 -6.47 16.56 8.03
C ALA A 113 -5.99 15.16 7.62
N ARG A 114 -5.29 14.44 8.52
CA ARG A 114 -4.86 13.06 8.34
C ARG A 114 -6.03 12.09 8.14
N PHE A 115 -7.12 12.25 8.88
CA PHE A 115 -8.33 11.45 8.71
C PHE A 115 -8.93 11.65 7.31
N PHE A 116 -9.11 12.91 6.87
CA PHE A 116 -9.65 13.19 5.54
C PHE A 116 -8.70 12.78 4.41
N LEU A 117 -7.39 12.86 4.62
CA LEU A 117 -6.39 12.29 3.72
C LEU A 117 -6.64 10.78 3.53
N GLY A 118 -6.84 10.05 4.63
CA GLY A 118 -7.20 8.65 4.59
C GLY A 118 -8.49 8.39 3.83
N VAL A 119 -9.56 9.16 4.08
CA VAL A 119 -10.83 9.04 3.34
C VAL A 119 -10.61 9.21 1.84
N ALA A 120 -9.88 10.25 1.43
CA ALA A 120 -9.64 10.54 0.02
C ALA A 120 -8.81 9.45 -0.69
N GLU A 121 -7.82 8.85 -0.01
CA GLU A 121 -7.02 7.77 -0.59
C GLU A 121 -7.70 6.41 -0.55
N GLY A 122 -8.64 6.19 0.38
CA GLY A 122 -9.23 4.87 0.63
C GLY A 122 -9.89 4.21 -0.57
N GLY A 123 -10.48 5.00 -1.46
CA GLY A 123 -11.13 4.49 -2.67
C GLY A 123 -10.21 4.27 -3.86
N ILE A 124 -8.96 4.73 -3.82
CA ILE A 124 -8.04 4.70 -4.98
C ILE A 124 -7.63 3.27 -5.31
N TRP A 125 -7.25 2.47 -4.31
CA TRP A 125 -6.87 1.07 -4.51
C TRP A 125 -7.95 0.26 -5.25
N PRO A 126 -9.19 0.15 -4.74
CA PRO A 126 -10.22 -0.61 -5.44
C PRO A 126 -10.58 0.00 -6.80
N ALA A 127 -10.54 1.31 -6.96
CA ALA A 127 -10.82 1.96 -8.23
C ALA A 127 -9.77 1.63 -9.31
N ILE A 128 -8.49 1.53 -8.94
CA ILE A 128 -7.44 1.12 -9.88
C ILE A 128 -7.60 -0.36 -10.24
N LEU A 129 -7.96 -1.24 -9.30
CA LEU A 129 -8.25 -2.64 -9.62
C LEU A 129 -9.41 -2.76 -10.61
N VAL A 130 -10.48 -1.99 -10.44
CA VAL A 130 -11.60 -1.91 -11.39
C VAL A 130 -11.11 -1.40 -12.75
N LEU A 131 -10.33 -0.32 -12.78
CA LEU A 131 -9.76 0.20 -14.03
C LEU A 131 -8.96 -0.88 -14.77
N LEU A 132 -8.06 -1.55 -14.07
CA LEU A 132 -7.21 -2.60 -14.66
C LEU A 132 -8.06 -3.78 -15.16
N SER A 133 -9.16 -4.12 -14.48
CA SER A 133 -10.08 -5.18 -14.95
C SER A 133 -10.81 -4.83 -16.25
N HIS A 134 -10.95 -3.54 -16.57
CA HIS A 134 -11.53 -3.07 -17.83
C HIS A 134 -10.54 -3.09 -19.02
N TRP A 135 -9.23 -3.24 -18.74
CA TRP A 135 -8.18 -3.16 -19.72
C TRP A 135 -7.39 -4.45 -19.90
N PHE A 136 -7.45 -5.34 -18.91
CA PHE A 136 -6.69 -6.59 -18.92
C PHE A 136 -7.63 -7.80 -18.81
N PRO A 137 -7.69 -8.66 -19.84
CA PRO A 137 -8.37 -9.95 -19.76
C PRO A 137 -7.84 -10.80 -18.60
N VAL A 138 -8.64 -11.79 -18.15
CA VAL A 138 -8.32 -12.65 -16.98
C VAL A 138 -6.95 -13.29 -17.11
N GLN A 139 -6.54 -13.71 -18.33
CA GLN A 139 -5.24 -14.34 -18.56
C GLN A 139 -4.04 -13.39 -18.33
N GLU A 140 -4.25 -12.08 -18.46
CA GLU A 140 -3.22 -11.05 -18.30
C GLU A 140 -3.33 -10.30 -16.98
N ARG A 141 -4.51 -10.31 -16.34
CA ARG A 141 -4.87 -9.50 -15.18
C ARG A 141 -3.96 -9.75 -13.98
N ALA A 142 -3.62 -11.01 -13.70
CA ALA A 142 -2.72 -11.35 -12.61
C ALA A 142 -1.33 -10.71 -12.78
N ARG A 143 -0.80 -10.71 -14.03
CA ARG A 143 0.48 -10.07 -14.34
C ARG A 143 0.38 -8.54 -14.24
N ALA A 144 -0.71 -7.94 -14.71
CA ALA A 144 -0.92 -6.50 -14.60
C ALA A 144 -0.99 -6.05 -13.12
N TYR A 145 -1.70 -6.81 -12.29
CA TYR A 145 -1.76 -6.56 -10.85
C TYR A 145 -0.39 -6.72 -10.18
N ALA A 146 0.38 -7.75 -10.52
CA ALA A 146 1.71 -7.96 -9.97
C ALA A 146 2.67 -6.80 -10.30
N PHE A 147 2.68 -6.32 -11.54
CA PHE A 147 3.45 -5.14 -11.91
C PHE A 147 3.00 -3.89 -11.15
N TRP A 148 1.70 -3.69 -11.05
CA TRP A 148 1.19 -2.55 -10.31
C TRP A 148 1.49 -2.64 -8.81
N MET A 149 1.37 -3.81 -8.19
CA MET A 149 1.64 -4.05 -6.76
C MET A 149 3.11 -3.81 -6.34
N ALA A 150 4.05 -3.83 -7.28
CA ALA A 150 5.44 -3.45 -7.02
C ALA A 150 5.58 -2.00 -6.51
N ASN A 151 4.53 -1.17 -6.65
CA ASN A 151 4.52 0.22 -6.17
C ASN A 151 4.81 0.34 -4.67
N LEU A 152 4.40 -0.60 -3.81
CA LEU A 152 4.58 -0.52 -2.36
C LEU A 152 6.05 -0.41 -1.96
N ALA A 153 6.89 -1.30 -2.49
CA ALA A 153 8.32 -1.27 -2.22
C ALA A 153 9.00 -0.09 -2.93
N ILE A 154 8.64 0.19 -4.20
CA ILE A 154 9.16 1.31 -4.97
C ILE A 154 8.84 2.64 -4.28
N SER A 155 7.61 2.80 -3.78
CA SER A 155 7.21 4.00 -3.02
C SER A 155 8.14 4.22 -1.83
N SER A 156 8.35 3.19 -1.02
CA SER A 156 9.20 3.33 0.17
C SER A 156 10.65 3.63 -0.18
N ILE A 157 11.18 3.01 -1.24
CA ILE A 157 12.56 3.29 -1.72
C ILE A 157 12.72 4.76 -2.15
N ILE A 158 11.68 5.37 -2.70
CA ILE A 158 11.70 6.78 -3.12
C ILE A 158 11.40 7.70 -1.93
N THR A 159 10.36 7.39 -1.15
CA THR A 159 9.89 8.23 -0.05
C THR A 159 10.94 8.39 1.04
N GLN A 160 11.59 7.30 1.47
CA GLN A 160 12.52 7.36 2.58
C GLN A 160 13.68 8.35 2.34
N PRO A 161 14.43 8.29 1.22
CA PRO A 161 15.47 9.28 0.94
C PRO A 161 14.91 10.70 0.71
N LEU A 162 13.78 10.83 0.01
CA LEU A 162 13.20 12.13 -0.29
C LEU A 162 12.72 12.84 0.98
N SER A 163 11.91 12.18 1.80
CA SER A 163 11.43 12.74 3.08
C SER A 163 12.61 13.02 4.03
N GLY A 164 13.61 12.12 4.08
CA GLY A 164 14.82 12.32 4.87
C GLY A 164 15.63 13.53 4.40
N TRP A 165 15.75 13.73 3.08
CA TRP A 165 16.43 14.90 2.53
C TRP A 165 15.67 16.19 2.84
N ILE A 166 14.37 16.25 2.61
CA ILE A 166 13.54 17.43 2.93
C ILE A 166 13.69 17.80 4.42
N MET A 167 13.59 16.81 5.31
CA MET A 167 13.72 17.02 6.75
C MET A 167 15.13 17.41 7.19
N SER A 168 16.16 17.19 6.37
CA SER A 168 17.52 17.62 6.66
C SER A 168 17.78 19.08 6.34
N VAL A 169 17.05 19.66 5.39
CA VAL A 169 17.21 21.04 4.90
C VAL A 169 16.07 21.98 5.33
N SER A 170 14.98 21.42 5.89
CA SER A 170 13.80 22.17 6.26
C SER A 170 13.06 21.53 7.45
N ASP A 171 11.77 21.76 7.58
CA ASP A 171 10.93 21.32 8.68
C ASP A 171 9.82 20.35 8.22
N TRP A 172 9.04 19.83 9.18
CA TRP A 172 7.98 18.90 8.92
C TRP A 172 6.80 19.48 8.12
N ARG A 173 6.57 20.81 8.18
CA ARG A 173 5.54 21.47 7.37
C ARG A 173 5.95 21.50 5.91
N THR A 174 7.18 21.85 5.64
CA THR A 174 7.75 21.83 4.27
C THR A 174 7.66 20.44 3.67
N LEU A 175 7.87 19.37 4.46
CA LEU A 175 7.67 18.00 4.01
C LEU A 175 6.25 17.79 3.46
N PHE A 176 5.21 18.17 4.21
CA PHE A 176 3.83 18.06 3.75
C PHE A 176 3.49 18.97 2.58
N PHE A 177 4.09 20.15 2.48
CA PHE A 177 3.88 21.04 1.33
C PHE A 177 4.51 20.50 0.05
N VAL A 178 5.75 20.01 0.13
CA VAL A 178 6.46 19.48 -1.03
C VAL A 178 5.79 18.20 -1.53
N GLU A 179 5.57 17.22 -0.66
CA GLU A 179 4.98 15.95 -1.04
C GLU A 179 3.49 16.09 -1.37
N GLY A 180 2.73 16.89 -0.61
CA GLY A 180 1.32 17.19 -0.88
C GLY A 180 1.05 18.03 -2.13
N ALA A 181 2.09 18.63 -2.75
CA ALA A 181 1.97 19.27 -4.06
C ALA A 181 2.06 18.24 -5.21
N LEU A 182 2.70 17.09 -5.01
CA LEU A 182 2.91 16.07 -6.05
C LEU A 182 1.61 15.52 -6.65
N PRO A 183 0.52 15.33 -5.88
CA PRO A 183 -0.79 15.00 -6.44
C PRO A 183 -1.22 15.94 -7.56
N PHE A 184 -1.05 17.25 -7.40
CA PHE A 184 -1.45 18.25 -8.38
C PHE A 184 -0.45 18.39 -9.53
N LEU A 185 0.84 18.31 -9.23
CA LEU A 185 1.90 18.56 -10.21
C LEU A 185 2.17 17.33 -11.09
N ILE A 186 1.99 16.13 -10.57
CA ILE A 186 2.37 14.88 -11.25
C ILE A 186 1.18 13.94 -11.40
N ALA A 187 0.53 13.54 -10.29
CA ALA A 187 -0.47 12.49 -10.34
C ALA A 187 -1.69 12.88 -11.18
N LEU A 188 -2.28 14.04 -10.93
CA LEU A 188 -3.50 14.50 -11.61
C LEU A 188 -3.26 14.74 -13.12
N PRO A 189 -2.22 15.45 -13.56
CA PRO A 189 -1.95 15.64 -14.99
C PRO A 189 -1.72 14.31 -15.72
N LEU A 190 -0.88 13.41 -15.19
CA LEU A 190 -0.64 12.11 -15.79
C LEU A 190 -1.91 11.28 -15.86
N TRP A 191 -2.71 11.28 -14.78
CA TRP A 191 -3.98 10.57 -14.75
C TRP A 191 -4.96 11.05 -15.81
N LEU A 192 -5.16 12.36 -15.92
CA LEU A 192 -6.10 12.95 -16.87
C LEU A 192 -5.68 12.76 -18.34
N ILE A 193 -4.38 12.80 -18.63
CA ILE A 193 -3.85 12.67 -19.99
C ILE A 193 -3.93 11.21 -20.47
N PHE A 194 -3.41 10.27 -19.68
CA PHE A 194 -3.18 8.90 -20.14
C PHE A 194 -4.30 7.94 -19.80
N ILE A 195 -5.02 8.12 -18.68
CA ILE A 195 -6.01 7.17 -18.24
C ILE A 195 -7.37 7.41 -18.91
N LYS A 196 -7.95 6.32 -19.41
CA LYS A 196 -9.33 6.25 -19.93
C LYS A 196 -10.02 5.07 -19.27
N ASP A 197 -11.34 5.15 -19.10
CA ASP A 197 -12.11 4.06 -18.45
C ASP A 197 -12.15 2.78 -19.29
N ARG A 198 -12.21 2.94 -20.61
CA ARG A 198 -12.35 1.80 -21.53
C ARG A 198 -11.47 1.96 -22.77
N PRO A 199 -11.10 0.85 -23.43
CA PRO A 199 -10.32 0.87 -24.67
C PRO A 199 -10.91 1.75 -25.77
N ARG A 200 -12.24 1.73 -25.93
CA ARG A 200 -12.95 2.54 -26.93
C ARG A 200 -12.80 4.06 -26.74
N ASP A 201 -12.52 4.51 -25.53
CA ASP A 201 -12.37 5.94 -25.18
C ASP A 201 -10.93 6.42 -25.38
N ALA A 202 -10.02 5.52 -25.75
CA ALA A 202 -8.59 5.78 -25.86
C ALA A 202 -8.14 5.88 -27.32
N ALA A 203 -7.90 7.10 -27.78
CA ALA A 203 -7.42 7.34 -29.15
C ALA A 203 -6.05 6.70 -29.46
N TRP A 204 -5.26 6.42 -28.42
CA TRP A 204 -3.97 5.77 -28.52
C TRP A 204 -4.03 4.24 -28.61
N CYS A 205 -5.20 3.63 -28.33
CA CYS A 205 -5.41 2.19 -28.44
C CYS A 205 -5.70 1.84 -29.91
N SER A 206 -4.92 0.94 -30.49
CA SER A 206 -5.15 0.51 -31.87
C SER A 206 -6.48 -0.25 -31.99
N PRO A 207 -7.13 -0.24 -33.16
CA PRO A 207 -8.35 -1.01 -33.38
C PRO A 207 -8.19 -2.49 -33.03
N ALA A 208 -7.09 -3.10 -33.45
CA ALA A 208 -6.80 -4.53 -33.16
C ALA A 208 -6.62 -4.80 -31.64
N GLU A 209 -5.94 -3.91 -30.92
CA GLU A 209 -5.78 -4.02 -29.46
C GLU A 209 -7.12 -3.84 -28.74
N ARG A 210 -7.94 -2.89 -29.19
CA ARG A 210 -9.29 -2.66 -28.66
C ARG A 210 -10.19 -3.87 -28.83
N ASP A 211 -10.27 -4.40 -30.06
CA ASP A 211 -11.12 -5.54 -30.38
C ASP A 211 -10.71 -6.78 -29.59
N TYR A 212 -9.39 -7.01 -29.45
CA TYR A 212 -8.85 -8.08 -28.59
C TYR A 212 -9.32 -7.94 -27.15
N ILE A 213 -9.14 -6.73 -26.55
CA ILE A 213 -9.46 -6.50 -25.15
C ILE A 213 -10.97 -6.65 -24.92
N GLU A 214 -11.81 -5.99 -25.75
CA GLU A 214 -13.26 -6.00 -25.58
C GLU A 214 -13.85 -7.40 -25.77
N HIS A 215 -13.38 -8.15 -26.79
CA HIS A 215 -13.82 -9.51 -27.04
C HIS A 215 -13.42 -10.46 -25.91
N SER A 216 -12.15 -10.40 -25.47
CA SER A 216 -11.66 -11.28 -24.39
C SER A 216 -12.37 -11.00 -23.07
N ILE A 217 -12.58 -9.73 -22.71
CA ILE A 217 -13.31 -9.37 -21.48
C ILE A 217 -14.78 -9.76 -21.56
N ALA A 218 -15.42 -9.66 -22.73
CA ALA A 218 -16.78 -10.11 -22.92
C ALA A 218 -16.91 -11.64 -22.73
N GLN A 219 -15.97 -12.40 -23.25
CA GLN A 219 -15.88 -13.86 -23.02
C GLN A 219 -15.63 -14.21 -21.54
N ASP A 220 -14.72 -13.50 -20.87
CA ASP A 220 -14.44 -13.69 -19.45
C ASP A 220 -15.71 -13.49 -18.62
N ARG A 221 -16.44 -12.39 -18.86
CA ARG A 221 -17.70 -12.08 -18.15
C ARG A 221 -18.81 -13.11 -18.41
N ALA A 222 -18.90 -13.66 -19.61
CA ALA A 222 -19.87 -14.69 -19.93
C ALA A 222 -19.63 -15.99 -19.14
N ASN A 223 -18.37 -16.24 -18.75
CA ASN A 223 -17.95 -17.42 -18.01
C ASN A 223 -17.83 -17.18 -16.49
N GLU A 224 -18.01 -15.94 -16.01
CA GLU A 224 -17.98 -15.64 -14.58
C GLU A 224 -19.20 -16.23 -13.87
N PRO A 225 -19.00 -16.95 -12.75
CA PRO A 225 -20.13 -17.41 -11.92
C PRO A 225 -20.86 -16.19 -11.33
N ALA A 226 -22.18 -16.32 -11.21
CA ALA A 226 -22.99 -15.28 -10.57
C ALA A 226 -22.45 -14.97 -9.16
N PRO A 227 -22.34 -13.69 -8.76
CA PRO A 227 -21.88 -13.33 -7.42
C PRO A 227 -22.83 -13.91 -6.37
N GLY A 228 -22.24 -14.51 -5.33
CA GLY A 228 -23.00 -15.00 -4.19
C GLY A 228 -23.61 -13.86 -3.36
N PRO A 229 -24.55 -14.18 -2.45
CA PRO A 229 -25.15 -13.18 -1.56
C PRO A 229 -24.08 -12.48 -0.73
N PHE A 230 -24.08 -11.15 -0.77
CA PHE A 230 -23.10 -10.34 -0.01
C PHE A 230 -23.15 -10.59 1.50
N ARG A 231 -24.30 -11.00 2.03
CA ARG A 231 -24.52 -11.36 3.44
C ARG A 231 -23.63 -12.53 3.87
N ASP A 232 -23.40 -13.50 3.00
CA ASP A 232 -22.66 -14.72 3.33
C ASP A 232 -21.18 -14.44 3.62
N ILE A 233 -20.66 -13.32 3.12
CA ILE A 233 -19.30 -12.84 3.41
C ILE A 233 -19.13 -12.59 4.92
N PHE A 234 -20.14 -12.02 5.58
CA PHE A 234 -20.08 -11.68 7.01
C PHE A 234 -20.31 -12.89 7.93
N THR A 235 -20.89 -13.96 7.42
CA THR A 235 -21.15 -15.17 8.22
C THR A 235 -20.07 -16.24 8.08
N ASN A 236 -19.15 -16.08 7.11
CA ASN A 236 -18.11 -17.06 6.86
C ASN A 236 -16.93 -16.92 7.84
N SER A 237 -16.74 -17.92 8.71
CA SER A 237 -15.67 -17.93 9.72
C SER A 237 -14.25 -17.90 9.11
N THR A 238 -14.06 -18.45 7.91
CA THR A 238 -12.77 -18.42 7.21
C THR A 238 -12.36 -17.00 6.84
N ILE A 239 -13.33 -16.18 6.40
CA ILE A 239 -13.08 -14.76 6.06
C ILE A 239 -12.63 -14.02 7.33
N TRP A 240 -13.31 -14.20 8.46
CA TRP A 240 -12.93 -13.55 9.72
C TRP A 240 -11.56 -13.99 10.24
N ARG A 241 -11.18 -15.25 10.05
CA ARG A 241 -9.82 -15.72 10.37
C ARG A 241 -8.77 -15.03 9.49
N LEU A 242 -9.03 -14.91 8.20
CA LEU A 242 -8.13 -14.17 7.28
C LEU A 242 -8.07 -12.67 7.62
N VAL A 243 -9.20 -12.05 8.00
CA VAL A 243 -9.23 -10.67 8.51
C VAL A 243 -8.33 -10.53 9.73
N ALA A 244 -8.46 -11.43 10.72
CA ALA A 244 -7.67 -11.38 11.95
C ALA A 244 -6.16 -11.55 11.66
N VAL A 245 -5.79 -12.50 10.80
CA VAL A 245 -4.39 -12.72 10.41
C VAL A 245 -3.85 -11.48 9.71
N TYR A 246 -4.56 -10.96 8.71
CA TYR A 246 -4.12 -9.78 7.97
C TYR A 246 -4.02 -8.55 8.87
N PHE A 247 -4.99 -8.34 9.76
CA PHE A 247 -4.98 -7.27 10.75
C PHE A 247 -3.73 -7.32 11.66
N LEU A 248 -3.41 -8.49 12.22
CA LEU A 248 -2.23 -8.65 13.09
C LEU A 248 -0.92 -8.39 12.35
N ILE A 249 -0.81 -8.87 11.09
CA ILE A 249 0.36 -8.59 10.27
C ILE A 249 0.47 -7.09 9.99
N GLN A 250 -0.64 -6.41 9.70
CA GLN A 250 -0.64 -4.96 9.45
C GLN A 250 -0.32 -4.15 10.71
N VAL A 251 -0.70 -4.61 11.91
CA VAL A 251 -0.26 -4.01 13.18
C VAL A 251 1.27 -4.01 13.26
N GLY A 252 1.90 -5.15 13.04
CA GLY A 252 3.37 -5.27 13.07
C GLY A 252 4.04 -4.45 11.98
N PHE A 253 3.58 -4.57 10.74
CA PHE A 253 4.16 -3.87 9.59
C PHE A 253 4.09 -2.35 9.73
N TYR A 254 2.90 -1.78 9.96
CA TYR A 254 2.76 -0.32 10.08
C TYR A 254 3.33 0.21 11.40
N GLY A 255 3.33 -0.60 12.47
CA GLY A 255 4.03 -0.26 13.70
C GLY A 255 5.52 -0.03 13.44
N LEU A 256 6.19 -0.97 12.78
CA LEU A 256 7.60 -0.83 12.43
C LEU A 256 7.84 0.25 11.38
N ASN A 257 7.03 0.28 10.30
CA ASN A 257 7.16 1.22 9.20
C ASN A 257 7.11 2.68 9.66
N MET A 258 6.11 3.03 10.50
CA MET A 258 5.92 4.41 10.96
C MET A 258 6.99 4.87 11.97
N TRP A 259 7.54 3.95 12.75
CA TRP A 259 8.59 4.28 13.72
C TRP A 259 10.01 4.07 13.18
N LEU A 260 10.16 3.54 11.96
CA LEU A 260 11.46 3.22 11.35
C LEU A 260 12.43 4.42 11.30
N PRO A 261 12.04 5.62 10.82
CA PRO A 261 12.96 6.76 10.80
C PRO A 261 13.43 7.17 12.20
N THR A 262 12.52 7.17 13.18
CA THR A 262 12.84 7.48 14.57
C THR A 262 13.76 6.43 15.19
N LEU A 263 13.51 5.15 14.94
CA LEU A 263 14.35 4.04 15.37
C LEU A 263 15.76 4.17 14.79
N LEU A 264 15.88 4.35 13.48
CA LEU A 264 17.17 4.49 12.80
C LEU A 264 17.94 5.74 13.28
N LYS A 265 17.24 6.86 13.45
CA LYS A 265 17.86 8.08 13.98
C LYS A 265 18.42 7.88 15.40
N THR A 266 17.72 7.13 16.24
CA THR A 266 18.17 6.81 17.59
C THR A 266 19.37 5.84 17.58
N LEU A 267 19.34 4.85 16.68
CA LEU A 267 20.40 3.84 16.55
C LEU A 267 21.69 4.40 15.95
N THR A 268 21.56 5.14 14.84
CA THR A 268 22.73 5.62 14.09
C THR A 268 23.26 6.95 14.59
N LYS A 269 22.44 7.74 15.29
CA LYS A 269 22.70 9.14 15.70
C LYS A 269 22.99 10.08 14.52
N GLU A 270 22.60 9.67 13.31
CA GLU A 270 22.79 10.41 12.07
C GLU A 270 21.69 11.44 11.82
N GLY A 271 21.96 12.36 10.88
CA GLY A 271 20.96 13.30 10.38
C GLY A 271 19.89 12.65 9.52
N PHE A 272 18.78 13.34 9.29
CA PHE A 272 17.65 12.80 8.53
C PHE A 272 17.99 12.37 7.11
N ALA A 273 18.92 13.04 6.42
CA ALA A 273 19.33 12.64 5.07
C ALA A 273 19.96 11.23 5.06
N THR A 274 20.91 10.95 5.96
CA THR A 274 21.53 9.63 6.10
C THR A 274 20.51 8.59 6.56
N VAL A 275 19.65 8.94 7.53
CA VAL A 275 18.56 8.07 8.01
C VAL A 275 17.64 7.67 6.87
N GLY A 276 17.27 8.61 5.99
CA GLY A 276 16.44 8.33 4.81
C GLY A 276 17.08 7.32 3.85
N LEU A 277 18.37 7.46 3.57
CA LEU A 277 19.10 6.52 2.73
C LEU A 277 19.17 5.11 3.37
N ILE A 278 19.44 5.04 4.66
CA ILE A 278 19.48 3.76 5.40
C ILE A 278 18.09 3.13 5.45
N ALA A 279 17.03 3.94 5.64
CA ALA A 279 15.66 3.49 5.71
C ALA A 279 15.13 2.92 4.37
N ALA A 280 15.78 3.20 3.25
CA ALA A 280 15.44 2.59 1.95
C ALA A 280 15.94 1.15 1.83
N LEU A 281 17.03 0.76 2.52
CA LEU A 281 17.63 -0.57 2.40
C LEU A 281 16.69 -1.72 2.76
N PRO A 282 15.88 -1.65 3.83
CA PRO A 282 14.89 -2.67 4.14
C PRO A 282 13.92 -2.97 3.00
N TYR A 283 13.52 -1.96 2.23
CA TYR A 283 12.58 -2.14 1.12
C TYR A 283 13.24 -2.73 -0.13
N LEU A 284 14.52 -2.46 -0.36
CA LEU A 284 15.31 -3.17 -1.37
C LEU A 284 15.42 -4.67 -1.02
N THR A 285 15.67 -4.99 0.25
CA THR A 285 15.66 -6.37 0.73
C THR A 285 14.28 -7.01 0.59
N ALA A 286 13.22 -6.25 0.88
CA ALA A 286 11.84 -6.71 0.78
C ALA A 286 11.46 -7.12 -0.66
N ILE A 287 11.90 -6.37 -1.67
CA ILE A 287 11.67 -6.76 -3.08
C ILE A 287 12.26 -8.16 -3.35
N VAL A 288 13.50 -8.38 -2.96
CA VAL A 288 14.17 -9.68 -3.17
C VAL A 288 13.42 -10.79 -2.44
N LEU A 289 13.10 -10.60 -1.16
CA LEU A 289 12.41 -11.61 -0.36
C LEU A 289 10.98 -11.87 -0.84
N LEU A 290 10.27 -10.85 -1.32
CA LEU A 290 8.93 -11.01 -1.90
C LEU A 290 8.96 -11.93 -3.13
N PHE A 291 9.90 -11.71 -4.05
CA PHE A 291 10.04 -12.57 -5.23
C PHE A 291 10.50 -13.99 -4.88
N VAL A 292 11.49 -14.12 -4.00
CA VAL A 292 12.02 -15.43 -3.58
C VAL A 292 10.94 -16.24 -2.85
N ASN A 293 10.23 -15.63 -1.90
CA ASN A 293 9.20 -16.32 -1.14
C ASN A 293 7.98 -16.64 -2.02
N GLY A 294 7.56 -15.72 -2.89
CA GLY A 294 6.48 -15.97 -3.85
C GLY A 294 6.79 -17.13 -4.78
N TRP A 295 7.98 -17.14 -5.38
CA TRP A 295 8.45 -18.26 -6.23
C TRP A 295 8.49 -19.59 -5.47
N ALA A 296 9.03 -19.59 -4.25
CA ALA A 296 9.12 -20.79 -3.43
C ALA A 296 7.72 -21.29 -3.02
N ALA A 297 6.79 -20.39 -2.69
CA ALA A 297 5.41 -20.73 -2.38
C ALA A 297 4.67 -21.36 -3.56
N ASP A 298 4.88 -20.83 -4.77
CA ASP A 298 4.30 -21.39 -5.99
C ASP A 298 4.86 -22.79 -6.32
N LYS A 299 6.16 -22.99 -6.10
CA LYS A 299 6.82 -24.27 -6.34
C LYS A 299 6.37 -25.35 -5.35
N THR A 300 6.27 -25.00 -4.06
CA THR A 300 5.93 -25.95 -3.00
C THR A 300 4.42 -26.13 -2.83
N ARG A 301 3.61 -25.14 -3.26
CA ARG A 301 2.17 -25.08 -3.07
C ARG A 301 1.71 -25.01 -1.60
N HIS A 302 2.64 -24.78 -0.65
CA HIS A 302 2.37 -24.66 0.80
C HIS A 302 2.28 -23.20 1.23
N TYR A 303 1.33 -22.43 0.66
CA TYR A 303 1.22 -20.98 0.85
C TYR A 303 1.16 -20.55 2.31
N ALA A 304 0.35 -21.22 3.15
CA ALA A 304 0.23 -20.90 4.57
C ALA A 304 1.58 -21.03 5.32
N LEU A 305 2.40 -22.04 4.97
CA LEU A 305 3.73 -22.20 5.55
C LEU A 305 4.63 -21.01 5.19
N HIS A 306 4.59 -20.57 3.93
CA HIS A 306 5.39 -19.45 3.45
C HIS A 306 4.96 -18.11 4.09
N VAL A 307 3.67 -17.93 4.35
CA VAL A 307 3.18 -16.79 5.16
C VAL A 307 3.75 -16.86 6.58
N CYS A 308 3.61 -17.99 7.26
CA CYS A 308 4.11 -18.15 8.63
C CYS A 308 5.62 -17.95 8.71
N LEU A 309 6.41 -18.57 7.82
CA LEU A 309 7.86 -18.43 7.82
C LEU A 309 8.30 -16.99 7.61
N ALA A 310 7.72 -16.28 6.65
CA ALA A 310 8.05 -14.89 6.38
C ALA A 310 7.80 -13.99 7.60
N VAL A 311 6.62 -14.11 8.22
CA VAL A 311 6.23 -13.31 9.39
C VAL A 311 7.09 -13.66 10.62
N VAL A 312 7.32 -14.95 10.88
CA VAL A 312 8.13 -15.40 12.04
C VAL A 312 9.59 -14.99 11.89
N ILE A 313 10.18 -15.17 10.71
CA ILE A 313 11.55 -14.70 10.43
C ILE A 313 11.64 -13.18 10.61
N GLY A 314 10.66 -12.44 10.09
CA GLY A 314 10.58 -10.98 10.27
C GLY A 314 10.53 -10.58 11.74
N ALA A 315 9.64 -11.19 12.52
CA ALA A 315 9.48 -10.91 13.94
C ALA A 315 10.75 -11.23 14.75
N ILE A 316 11.34 -12.42 14.54
CA ILE A 316 12.60 -12.81 15.20
C ILE A 316 13.72 -11.84 14.83
N SER A 317 13.83 -11.46 13.55
CA SER A 317 14.84 -10.50 13.09
C SER A 317 14.66 -9.14 13.77
N LEU A 318 13.42 -8.66 13.95
CA LEU A 318 13.17 -7.41 14.65
C LEU A 318 13.64 -7.47 16.11
N VAL A 319 13.33 -8.55 16.81
CA VAL A 319 13.80 -8.74 18.20
C VAL A 319 15.33 -8.79 18.25
N ILE A 320 15.98 -9.55 17.37
CA ILE A 320 17.44 -9.64 17.30
C ILE A 320 18.04 -8.25 17.02
N SER A 321 17.44 -7.45 16.13
CA SER A 321 17.96 -6.13 15.78
C SER A 321 18.14 -5.23 17.00
N VAL A 322 17.24 -5.29 17.95
CA VAL A 322 17.29 -4.51 19.19
C VAL A 322 18.40 -5.00 20.11
N TYR A 323 18.56 -6.33 20.26
CA TYR A 323 19.64 -6.88 21.11
C TYR A 323 21.03 -6.59 20.56
N VAL A 324 21.22 -6.73 19.24
CA VAL A 324 22.54 -6.51 18.64
C VAL A 324 22.89 -5.03 18.45
N ALA A 325 21.94 -4.12 18.63
CA ALA A 325 22.15 -2.69 18.51
C ALA A 325 23.25 -2.15 19.44
N SER A 326 23.41 -2.72 20.63
CA SER A 326 24.45 -2.37 21.58
C SER A 326 25.85 -2.85 21.17
N VAL A 327 25.93 -3.84 20.27
CA VAL A 327 27.18 -4.45 19.81
C VAL A 327 27.60 -3.86 18.45
N SER A 328 26.64 -3.76 17.50
CA SER A 328 26.89 -3.28 16.16
C SER A 328 25.64 -2.67 15.53
N VAL A 329 25.70 -1.38 15.22
CA VAL A 329 24.63 -0.67 14.51
C VAL A 329 24.41 -1.29 13.12
N VAL A 330 25.49 -1.65 12.42
CA VAL A 330 25.40 -2.27 11.09
C VAL A 330 24.62 -3.57 11.15
N LEU A 331 24.95 -4.43 12.12
CA LEU A 331 24.25 -5.71 12.30
C LEU A 331 22.76 -5.50 12.66
N SER A 332 22.46 -4.49 13.49
CA SER A 332 21.09 -4.10 13.80
C SER A 332 20.31 -3.70 12.53
N VAL A 333 20.91 -2.88 11.67
CA VAL A 333 20.30 -2.46 10.39
C VAL A 333 20.06 -3.67 9.48
N VAL A 334 21.00 -4.63 9.40
CA VAL A 334 20.80 -5.87 8.63
C VAL A 334 19.57 -6.64 9.13
N PHE A 335 19.41 -6.78 10.44
CA PHE A 335 18.22 -7.45 10.98
C PHE A 335 16.93 -6.63 10.80
N ILE A 336 16.98 -5.29 10.81
CA ILE A 336 15.84 -4.45 10.41
C ILE A 336 15.46 -4.69 8.93
N CYS A 337 16.45 -4.85 8.05
CA CYS A 337 16.21 -5.20 6.65
C CYS A 337 15.47 -6.54 6.52
N LEU A 338 15.89 -7.55 7.28
CA LEU A 338 15.20 -8.85 7.31
C LEU A 338 13.82 -8.76 7.94
N ALA A 339 13.63 -7.92 8.95
CA ALA A 339 12.35 -7.71 9.62
C ALA A 339 11.30 -7.12 8.65
N ILE A 340 11.61 -6.02 7.97
CA ILE A 340 10.71 -5.41 6.97
C ILE A 340 10.57 -6.32 5.75
N GLY A 341 11.65 -6.97 5.33
CA GLY A 341 11.61 -7.93 4.25
C GLY A 341 10.66 -9.09 4.52
N GLY A 342 10.69 -9.68 5.70
CA GLY A 342 9.76 -10.72 6.13
C GLY A 342 8.33 -10.21 6.25
N ALA A 343 8.16 -9.00 6.81
CA ALA A 343 6.87 -8.34 6.96
C ALA A 343 6.20 -7.93 5.63
N LEU A 344 6.89 -7.97 4.49
CA LEU A 344 6.34 -7.74 3.16
C LEU A 344 6.30 -9.02 2.31
N ALA A 345 7.23 -9.95 2.54
CA ALA A 345 7.33 -11.18 1.74
C ALA A 345 6.13 -12.14 1.91
N TYR A 346 5.28 -11.96 2.94
CA TYR A 346 4.08 -12.77 3.14
C TYR A 346 2.98 -12.47 2.12
N ASP A 347 2.96 -11.27 1.52
CA ASP A 347 1.80 -10.71 0.83
C ASP A 347 1.33 -11.58 -0.35
N GLY A 348 2.22 -11.94 -1.27
CA GLY A 348 1.89 -12.83 -2.39
C GLY A 348 1.33 -14.18 -1.94
N PRO A 349 2.03 -14.95 -1.09
CA PRO A 349 1.52 -16.21 -0.54
C PRO A 349 0.21 -16.06 0.23
N PHE A 350 -0.01 -14.97 0.97
CA PHE A 350 -1.26 -14.74 1.71
C PHE A 350 -2.46 -14.61 0.76
N TRP A 351 -2.37 -13.77 -0.25
CA TRP A 351 -3.47 -13.59 -1.21
C TRP A 351 -3.69 -14.83 -2.09
N ALA A 352 -2.62 -15.56 -2.41
CA ALA A 352 -2.73 -16.84 -3.09
C ALA A 352 -3.42 -17.92 -2.22
N ALA A 353 -3.13 -17.97 -0.92
CA ALA A 353 -3.84 -18.84 0.02
C ALA A 353 -5.32 -18.44 0.15
N ALA A 354 -5.60 -17.14 0.34
CA ALA A 354 -6.95 -16.61 0.47
C ALA A 354 -7.81 -16.96 -0.75
N SER A 355 -7.29 -16.75 -1.97
CA SER A 355 -8.03 -17.05 -3.21
C SER A 355 -8.40 -18.53 -3.38
N ARG A 356 -7.69 -19.45 -2.72
CA ARG A 356 -7.95 -20.90 -2.80
C ARG A 356 -8.99 -21.38 -1.79
N VAL A 357 -9.08 -20.73 -0.64
CA VAL A 357 -10.01 -21.15 0.42
C VAL A 357 -11.35 -20.42 0.35
N LEU A 358 -11.41 -19.32 -0.41
CA LEU A 358 -12.63 -18.53 -0.59
C LEU A 358 -13.45 -19.09 -1.76
N PRO A 359 -14.79 -19.24 -1.61
CA PRO A 359 -15.67 -19.58 -2.73
C PRO A 359 -15.56 -18.50 -3.83
N VAL A 360 -15.45 -18.94 -5.09
CA VAL A 360 -15.26 -18.05 -6.26
C VAL A 360 -16.34 -16.96 -6.32
N ALA A 361 -17.60 -17.32 -6.05
CA ALA A 361 -18.73 -16.37 -6.05
C ALA A 361 -18.64 -15.25 -5.01
N MET A 362 -17.80 -15.38 -3.98
CA MET A 362 -17.66 -14.41 -2.89
C MET A 362 -16.24 -13.80 -2.83
N ALA A 363 -15.30 -14.32 -3.62
CA ALA A 363 -13.88 -14.02 -3.49
C ALA A 363 -13.57 -12.50 -3.57
N GLY A 364 -14.15 -11.78 -4.51
CA GLY A 364 -13.90 -10.33 -4.67
C GLY A 364 -14.36 -9.52 -3.45
N GLY A 365 -15.58 -9.73 -2.98
CA GLY A 365 -16.11 -9.06 -1.80
C GLY A 365 -15.38 -9.43 -0.50
N ALA A 366 -15.03 -10.73 -0.36
CA ALA A 366 -14.28 -11.23 0.79
C ALA A 366 -12.86 -10.63 0.84
N MET A 367 -12.14 -10.59 -0.28
CA MET A 367 -10.81 -9.96 -0.36
C MET A 367 -10.90 -8.46 -0.03
N GLY A 368 -11.94 -7.76 -0.53
CA GLY A 368 -12.19 -6.37 -0.17
C GLY A 368 -12.42 -6.15 1.32
N LEU A 369 -13.19 -7.03 1.98
CA LEU A 369 -13.43 -6.97 3.42
C LEU A 369 -12.16 -7.27 4.22
N ILE A 370 -11.39 -8.29 3.82
CA ILE A 370 -10.11 -8.64 4.46
C ILE A 370 -9.15 -7.47 4.37
N ASN A 371 -9.01 -6.85 3.18
CA ASN A 371 -8.15 -5.70 2.99
C ASN A 371 -8.63 -4.50 3.81
N ALA A 372 -9.91 -4.16 3.78
CA ALA A 372 -10.46 -3.02 4.49
C ALA A 372 -10.25 -3.13 6.01
N LEU A 373 -10.72 -4.22 6.62
CA LEU A 373 -10.62 -4.42 8.07
C LEU A 373 -9.20 -4.70 8.53
N GLY A 374 -8.41 -5.42 7.72
CA GLY A 374 -7.02 -5.67 8.04
C GLY A 374 -6.18 -4.40 8.08
N ASN A 375 -6.43 -3.44 7.19
CA ASN A 375 -5.74 -2.14 7.20
C ASN A 375 -6.01 -1.31 8.47
N LEU A 376 -7.03 -1.62 9.29
CA LEU A 376 -7.15 -1.03 10.64
C LEU A 376 -5.94 -1.32 11.54
N GLY A 377 -5.20 -2.40 11.28
CA GLY A 377 -3.92 -2.65 11.93
C GLY A 377 -2.94 -1.48 11.80
N GLY A 378 -3.06 -0.72 10.71
CA GLY A 378 -2.28 0.50 10.48
C GLY A 378 -2.60 1.65 11.46
N TYR A 379 -3.75 1.63 12.13
CA TYR A 379 -4.02 2.51 13.26
C TYR A 379 -3.38 1.99 14.55
N PHE A 380 -3.63 0.72 14.86
CA PHE A 380 -3.20 0.14 16.13
C PHE A 380 -1.68 -0.01 16.23
N GLY A 381 -1.00 -0.37 15.15
CA GLY A 381 0.45 -0.56 15.15
C GLY A 381 1.23 0.69 15.59
N PRO A 382 1.13 1.82 14.90
CA PRO A 382 1.81 3.05 15.29
C PRO A 382 1.39 3.58 16.65
N PHE A 383 0.10 3.51 16.99
CA PHE A 383 -0.41 3.92 18.30
C PHE A 383 0.18 3.09 19.44
N LEU A 384 0.09 1.76 19.35
CA LEU A 384 0.63 0.86 20.37
C LEU A 384 2.16 0.98 20.47
N GLY A 385 2.86 1.10 19.35
CA GLY A 385 4.28 1.34 19.31
C GLY A 385 4.68 2.61 20.06
N GLY A 386 3.98 3.72 19.84
CA GLY A 386 4.18 4.97 20.57
C GLY A 386 3.83 4.86 22.05
N TYR A 387 2.70 4.22 22.38
CA TYR A 387 2.27 4.00 23.76
C TYR A 387 3.30 3.17 24.58
N LEU A 388 3.82 2.11 23.99
CA LEU A 388 4.85 1.29 24.63
C LEU A 388 6.15 2.07 24.85
N GLN A 389 6.54 2.89 23.88
CA GLN A 389 7.70 3.77 24.03
C GLN A 389 7.52 4.82 25.15
N ASP A 390 6.32 5.41 25.30
CA ASP A 390 6.02 6.34 26.39
C ASP A 390 6.08 5.66 27.76
N ARG A 391 5.64 4.39 27.85
CA ARG A 391 5.61 3.63 29.11
C ARG A 391 6.96 3.04 29.51
N THR A 392 7.76 2.61 28.54
CA THR A 392 9.00 1.84 28.80
C THR A 392 10.27 2.65 28.53
N GLY A 393 10.16 3.79 27.83
CA GLY A 393 11.31 4.56 27.36
C GLY A 393 12.14 3.85 26.27
N SER A 394 11.68 2.68 25.76
CA SER A 394 12.47 1.83 24.90
C SER A 394 11.71 1.38 23.65
N PHE A 395 12.40 1.37 22.52
CA PHE A 395 11.92 0.71 21.29
C PHE A 395 11.83 -0.81 21.40
N PHE A 396 12.49 -1.43 22.38
CA PHE A 396 12.45 -2.87 22.60
C PHE A 396 11.03 -3.38 22.85
N ALA A 397 10.26 -2.66 23.67
CA ALA A 397 8.86 -3.02 23.92
C ALA A 397 7.99 -2.93 22.65
N THR A 398 8.30 -1.99 21.76
CA THR A 398 7.62 -1.86 20.45
C THR A 398 7.99 -3.02 19.51
N ALA A 399 9.20 -3.54 19.59
CA ALA A 399 9.65 -4.67 18.77
C ALA A 399 9.03 -6.01 19.19
N ILE A 400 8.55 -6.13 20.45
CA ILE A 400 7.88 -7.34 20.96
C ILE A 400 6.39 -7.34 20.58
N LEU A 401 5.79 -6.18 20.31
CA LEU A 401 4.40 -6.06 19.84
C LEU A 401 4.19 -6.78 18.51
#